data_b8db2adc17ee92afac731811a87842ed
#
_entry.id   b8db2adc17ee92afac731811a87842ed
#
_cell.length_a   1.000
_cell.length_b   1.000
_cell.length_c   1.000
_cell.angle_alpha   90.00
_cell.angle_beta   90.00
_cell.angle_gamma   90.00
#
_symmetry.space_group_name_H-M   'P 1'
#
loop_
_entity.id
_entity.type
_entity.pdbx_description
1 polymer ?
#
loop_
_entity_poly.entity_id
_entity_poly.type
_entity_poly.pdbx_seq_one_letter_code
_entity_poly.pdbx_strand_id
1 'polypeptide(L)'
;TVLLRLIFPMAAVGAAAFAAEQGWGLFFFLGWSGGLAIGVAIVLLDFVVYLQHRLMHAIPLLWRVHRMHHADLDLDVTSGLRFHPFEMIISMVIKCSAVILLGAPVLSVVFFEVVLNGMALFNHANLRMTKTVDRWLRWIVVTPDMHRTHHSVLVDERDANFGFNLAWWDYLFVTYRAAPRETHEQMALGLPGMRQISECCHLPSMLAMPFRKTND
;
A
#
# COMPACT_ATOMS: atom_id res chain seq x y z
N THR A 1 1.81 13.35 8.03
CA THR A 1 1.22 12.40 7.04
C THR A 1 -0.20 12.76 6.66
N VAL A 2 -1.10 13.13 7.59
CA VAL A 2 -2.51 13.48 7.24
C VAL A 2 -2.58 14.59 6.19
N LEU A 3 -1.85 15.70 6.37
CA LEU A 3 -1.81 16.79 5.40
C LEU A 3 -1.35 16.30 4.01
N LEU A 4 -0.32 15.46 3.95
CA LEU A 4 0.16 14.88 2.70
C LEU A 4 -0.89 14.01 2.02
N ARG A 5 -1.70 13.28 2.78
CA ARG A 5 -2.82 12.48 2.22
C ARG A 5 -3.94 13.32 1.62
N LEU A 6 -4.10 14.57 2.02
CA LEU A 6 -5.05 15.49 1.41
C LEU A 6 -4.50 16.13 0.12
N ILE A 7 -3.19 16.40 0.10
CA ILE A 7 -2.53 17.07 -1.04
C ILE A 7 -2.22 16.08 -2.16
N PHE A 8 -1.77 14.88 -1.86
CA PHE A 8 -1.27 13.92 -2.83
C PHE A 8 -2.31 13.40 -3.84
N PRO A 9 -3.56 13.11 -3.47
CA PRO A 9 -4.57 12.79 -4.48
C PRO A 9 -4.75 13.90 -5.51
N MET A 10 -4.70 15.16 -5.06
CA MET A 10 -4.77 16.32 -5.96
C MET A 10 -3.56 16.39 -6.90
N ALA A 11 -2.35 16.05 -6.43
CA ALA A 11 -1.15 16.00 -7.26
C ALA A 11 -1.26 14.92 -8.34
N ALA A 12 -1.77 13.71 -8.01
CA ALA A 12 -1.97 12.64 -8.97
C ALA A 12 -3.05 13.00 -10.01
N VAL A 13 -4.15 13.61 -9.58
CA VAL A 13 -5.21 14.12 -10.49
C VAL A 13 -4.66 15.23 -11.37
N GLY A 14 -3.86 16.15 -10.83
CA GLY A 14 -3.18 17.21 -11.59
C GLY A 14 -2.20 16.63 -12.62
N ALA A 15 -1.46 15.59 -12.28
CA ALA A 15 -0.58 14.89 -13.21
C ALA A 15 -1.36 14.25 -14.38
N ALA A 16 -2.54 13.68 -14.11
CA ALA A 16 -3.40 13.14 -15.16
C ALA A 16 -3.97 14.24 -16.07
N ALA A 17 -4.42 15.35 -15.50
CA ALA A 17 -4.89 16.49 -16.27
C ALA A 17 -3.78 17.06 -17.17
N PHE A 18 -2.59 17.25 -16.61
CA PHE A 18 -1.41 17.69 -17.36
C PHE A 18 -1.06 16.73 -18.49
N ALA A 19 -1.02 15.41 -18.25
CA ALA A 19 -0.77 14.41 -19.29
C ALA A 19 -1.82 14.48 -20.41
N ALA A 20 -3.10 14.68 -20.05
CA ALA A 20 -4.19 14.82 -21.00
C ALA A 20 -4.06 16.07 -21.88
N GLU A 21 -3.70 17.23 -21.30
CA GLU A 21 -3.47 18.48 -22.04
C GLU A 21 -2.31 18.37 -23.03
N GLN A 22 -1.25 17.63 -22.66
CA GLN A 22 -0.08 17.42 -23.51
C GLN A 22 -0.24 16.26 -24.51
N GLY A 23 -1.27 15.44 -24.39
CA GLY A 23 -1.42 14.21 -25.16
C GLY A 23 -0.34 13.16 -24.84
N TRP A 24 0.16 13.12 -23.61
CA TRP A 24 1.25 12.24 -23.19
C TRP A 24 0.75 10.92 -22.61
N GLY A 25 1.54 9.88 -22.86
CA GLY A 25 1.38 8.57 -22.26
C GLY A 25 0.89 7.50 -23.23
N LEU A 26 0.99 6.26 -22.75
CA LEU A 26 0.72 5.06 -23.53
C LEU A 26 -0.70 5.04 -24.13
N PHE A 27 -1.71 5.46 -23.36
CA PHE A 27 -3.10 5.43 -23.83
C PHE A 27 -3.37 6.44 -24.94
N PHE A 28 -2.74 7.61 -24.90
CA PHE A 28 -2.79 8.55 -26.00
C PHE A 28 -2.10 8.00 -27.26
N PHE A 29 -0.93 7.39 -27.09
CA PHE A 29 -0.22 6.74 -28.18
C PHE A 29 -1.03 5.61 -28.83
N LEU A 30 -1.76 4.82 -28.04
CA LEU A 30 -2.60 3.71 -28.52
C LEU A 30 -3.99 4.15 -28.97
N GLY A 31 -4.36 5.43 -28.81
CA GLY A 31 -5.71 5.93 -29.08
C GLY A 31 -6.79 5.33 -28.15
N TRP A 32 -6.40 4.88 -26.96
CA TRP A 32 -7.33 4.29 -25.99
C TRP A 32 -8.08 5.36 -25.21
N SER A 33 -9.41 5.21 -25.13
CA SER A 33 -10.28 6.15 -24.42
C SER A 33 -11.50 5.45 -23.85
N GLY A 34 -12.33 6.20 -23.13
CA GLY A 34 -13.59 5.71 -22.58
C GLY A 34 -13.44 4.72 -21.43
N GLY A 35 -14.47 3.89 -21.23
CA GLY A 35 -14.56 2.98 -20.08
C GLY A 35 -13.45 1.94 -20.02
N LEU A 36 -12.99 1.43 -21.17
CA LEU A 36 -11.88 0.47 -21.23
C LEU A 36 -10.58 1.08 -20.70
N ALA A 37 -10.22 2.29 -21.16
CA ALA A 37 -9.03 2.98 -20.68
C ALA A 37 -9.10 3.27 -19.17
N ILE A 38 -10.28 3.65 -18.65
CA ILE A 38 -10.49 3.87 -17.23
C ILE A 38 -10.25 2.58 -16.44
N GLY A 39 -10.87 1.47 -16.84
CA GLY A 39 -10.73 0.17 -16.14
C GLY A 39 -9.29 -0.33 -16.14
N VAL A 40 -8.63 -0.31 -17.30
CA VAL A 40 -7.23 -0.75 -17.43
C VAL A 40 -6.30 0.16 -16.63
N ALA A 41 -6.51 1.49 -16.63
CA ALA A 41 -5.70 2.41 -15.83
C ALA A 41 -5.79 2.09 -14.33
N ILE A 42 -6.99 1.84 -13.80
CA ILE A 42 -7.18 1.49 -12.39
C ILE A 42 -6.39 0.22 -12.03
N VAL A 43 -6.48 -0.82 -12.86
CA VAL A 43 -5.76 -2.10 -12.64
C VAL A 43 -4.24 -1.90 -12.72
N LEU A 44 -3.75 -1.12 -13.69
CA LEU A 44 -2.31 -0.87 -13.83
C LEU A 44 -1.77 0.02 -12.69
N LEU A 45 -2.52 1.00 -12.22
CA LEU A 45 -2.12 1.79 -11.05
C LEU A 45 -2.09 0.95 -9.78
N ASP A 46 -3.02 0.01 -9.62
CA ASP A 46 -2.99 -0.95 -8.51
C ASP A 46 -1.75 -1.86 -8.57
N PHE A 47 -1.40 -2.32 -9.77
CA PHE A 47 -0.16 -3.07 -9.99
C PHE A 47 1.09 -2.25 -9.60
N VAL A 48 1.13 -0.97 -9.96
CA VAL A 48 2.24 -0.09 -9.56
C VAL A 48 2.35 0.01 -8.04
N VAL A 49 1.23 0.12 -7.32
CA VAL A 49 1.22 0.14 -5.85
C VAL A 49 1.71 -1.20 -5.28
N TYR A 50 1.25 -2.34 -5.82
CA TYR A 50 1.77 -3.66 -5.44
C TYR A 50 3.28 -3.76 -5.64
N LEU A 51 3.78 -3.39 -6.82
CA LEU A 51 5.21 -3.45 -7.14
C LEU A 51 6.02 -2.54 -6.22
N GLN A 52 5.56 -1.32 -6.00
CA GLN A 52 6.17 -0.39 -5.07
C GLN A 52 6.24 -1.00 -3.66
N HIS A 53 5.15 -1.56 -3.15
CA HIS A 53 5.10 -2.15 -1.82
C HIS A 53 6.10 -3.31 -1.69
N ARG A 54 6.16 -4.19 -2.68
CA ARG A 54 7.18 -5.26 -2.74
C ARG A 54 8.60 -4.72 -2.75
N LEU A 55 8.87 -3.64 -3.49
CA LEU A 55 10.18 -2.99 -3.50
C LEU A 55 10.53 -2.32 -2.17
N MET A 56 9.53 -1.77 -1.46
CA MET A 56 9.70 -1.22 -0.12
C MET A 56 10.22 -2.27 0.87
N HIS A 57 9.83 -3.53 0.72
CA HIS A 57 10.35 -4.65 1.52
C HIS A 57 11.69 -5.18 1.00
N ALA A 58 11.86 -5.29 -0.32
CA ALA A 58 13.03 -5.94 -0.92
C ALA A 58 14.30 -5.07 -0.88
N ILE A 59 14.17 -3.75 -0.93
CA ILE A 59 15.31 -2.82 -1.00
C ILE A 59 15.59 -2.26 0.40
N PRO A 60 16.76 -2.53 1.01
CA PRO A 60 17.05 -2.14 2.40
C PRO A 60 16.87 -0.65 2.69
N LEU A 61 17.19 0.22 1.72
CA LEU A 61 17.01 1.67 1.88
C LEU A 61 15.53 2.06 1.92
N LEU A 62 14.70 1.42 1.11
CA LEU A 62 13.25 1.66 1.08
C LEU A 62 12.58 1.04 2.31
N TRP A 63 13.02 -0.15 2.73
CA TRP A 63 12.57 -0.78 3.97
C TRP A 63 12.77 0.14 5.18
N ARG A 64 13.88 0.85 5.26
CA ARG A 64 14.16 1.76 6.38
C ARG A 64 13.08 2.84 6.55
N VAL A 65 12.44 3.32 5.50
CA VAL A 65 11.34 4.28 5.59
C VAL A 65 9.99 3.58 5.79
N HIS A 66 9.80 2.40 5.19
CA HIS A 66 8.56 1.63 5.25
C HIS A 66 8.37 0.93 6.60
N ARG A 67 9.44 0.50 7.28
CA ARG A 67 9.35 -0.17 8.57
C ARG A 67 8.66 0.65 9.68
N MET A 68 8.57 1.98 9.54
CA MET A 68 7.74 2.80 10.42
C MET A 68 6.27 2.38 10.37
N HIS A 69 5.79 2.01 9.20
CA HIS A 69 4.45 1.47 8.99
C HIS A 69 4.27 0.11 9.70
N HIS A 70 5.27 -0.77 9.59
CA HIS A 70 5.29 -2.08 10.24
C HIS A 70 5.60 -2.06 11.74
N ALA A 71 6.04 -0.95 12.30
CA ALA A 71 6.42 -0.89 13.71
C ALA A 71 5.23 -0.80 14.69
N ASP A 72 3.99 -0.82 14.19
CA ASP A 72 2.80 -0.81 15.05
C ASP A 72 2.65 -2.14 15.79
N LEU A 73 2.38 -2.05 17.11
CA LEU A 73 2.23 -3.23 17.96
C LEU A 73 0.80 -3.78 17.95
N ASP A 74 -0.15 -2.94 17.56
CA ASP A 74 -1.57 -3.25 17.37
C ASP A 74 -2.04 -2.70 16.05
N LEU A 75 -2.71 -3.53 15.23
CA LEU A 75 -3.19 -3.13 13.92
C LEU A 75 -4.63 -2.61 14.02
N ASP A 76 -4.79 -1.31 13.67
CA ASP A 76 -6.10 -0.68 13.52
C ASP A 76 -6.10 0.31 12.35
N VAL A 77 -7.24 0.95 12.11
CA VAL A 77 -7.39 1.91 10.99
C VAL A 77 -6.35 3.04 11.01
N THR A 78 -5.80 3.40 12.18
CA THR A 78 -4.77 4.45 12.29
C THR A 78 -3.41 3.96 11.80
N SER A 79 -3.14 2.65 11.86
CA SER A 79 -1.95 2.03 11.25
C SER A 79 -1.90 2.29 9.74
N GLY A 80 -3.06 2.29 9.08
CA GLY A 80 -3.19 2.67 7.67
C GLY A 80 -2.83 4.13 7.37
N LEU A 81 -2.68 4.98 8.37
CA LEU A 81 -2.22 6.37 8.24
C LEU A 81 -0.74 6.57 8.62
N ARG A 82 -0.08 5.52 9.11
CA ARG A 82 1.23 5.55 9.72
C ARG A 82 2.34 5.30 8.72
N PHE A 83 2.63 6.28 7.88
CA PHE A 83 3.72 6.25 6.90
C PHE A 83 4.76 7.31 7.19
N HIS A 84 6.02 7.00 6.91
CA HIS A 84 7.09 8.01 6.98
C HIS A 84 6.90 9.06 5.87
N PRO A 85 7.12 10.38 6.14
CA PRO A 85 6.97 11.41 5.11
C PRO A 85 7.80 11.15 3.85
N PHE A 86 9.01 10.61 3.98
CA PHE A 86 9.84 10.25 2.82
C PHE A 86 9.21 9.14 1.97
N GLU A 87 8.62 8.14 2.60
CA GLU A 87 7.89 7.10 1.89
C GLU A 87 6.73 7.70 1.09
N MET A 88 5.96 8.58 1.71
CA MET A 88 4.84 9.23 1.03
C MET A 88 5.30 10.06 -0.18
N ILE A 89 6.43 10.77 -0.07
CA ILE A 89 7.00 11.53 -1.19
C ILE A 89 7.45 10.58 -2.30
N ILE A 90 8.17 9.52 -1.98
CA ILE A 90 8.60 8.50 -2.95
C ILE A 90 7.39 7.88 -3.65
N SER A 91 6.36 7.49 -2.88
CA SER A 91 5.13 6.92 -3.40
C SER A 91 4.41 7.88 -4.35
N MET A 92 4.40 9.17 -4.03
CA MET A 92 3.76 10.17 -4.88
C MET A 92 4.54 10.38 -6.18
N VAL A 93 5.87 10.44 -6.14
CA VAL A 93 6.71 10.52 -7.34
C VAL A 93 6.45 9.31 -8.25
N ILE A 94 6.47 8.10 -7.70
CA ILE A 94 6.19 6.87 -8.46
C ILE A 94 4.79 6.92 -9.08
N LYS A 95 3.77 7.30 -8.31
CA LYS A 95 2.38 7.36 -8.77
C LYS A 95 2.18 8.40 -9.86
N CYS A 96 2.65 9.63 -9.67
CA CYS A 96 2.56 10.67 -10.69
C CYS A 96 3.30 10.27 -11.98
N SER A 97 4.48 9.66 -11.85
CA SER A 97 5.21 9.14 -13.01
C SER A 97 4.42 8.07 -13.75
N ALA A 98 3.82 7.11 -13.03
CA ALA A 98 2.98 6.08 -13.63
C ALA A 98 1.74 6.67 -14.33
N VAL A 99 1.08 7.64 -13.71
CA VAL A 99 -0.08 8.34 -14.27
C VAL A 99 0.28 9.02 -15.59
N ILE A 100 1.41 9.73 -15.64
CA ILE A 100 1.88 10.44 -16.85
C ILE A 100 2.32 9.43 -17.92
N LEU A 101 3.09 8.41 -17.55
CA LEU A 101 3.58 7.39 -18.50
C LEU A 101 2.44 6.59 -19.13
N LEU A 102 1.40 6.30 -18.35
CA LEU A 102 0.19 5.65 -18.86
C LEU A 102 -0.67 6.60 -19.69
N GLY A 103 -0.64 7.91 -19.43
CA GLY A 103 -1.66 8.85 -19.92
C GLY A 103 -3.02 8.50 -19.32
N ALA A 104 -3.05 8.19 -18.02
CA ALA A 104 -4.24 7.67 -17.34
C ALA A 104 -5.38 8.71 -17.37
N PRO A 105 -6.62 8.33 -17.76
CA PRO A 105 -7.76 9.23 -17.72
C PRO A 105 -7.95 9.84 -16.33
N VAL A 106 -8.22 11.14 -16.23
CA VAL A 106 -8.41 11.85 -14.96
C VAL A 106 -9.40 11.14 -14.05
N LEU A 107 -10.50 10.67 -14.61
CA LEU A 107 -11.55 9.97 -13.87
C LEU A 107 -11.05 8.66 -13.26
N SER A 108 -10.17 7.93 -13.95
CA SER A 108 -9.57 6.70 -13.41
C SER A 108 -8.70 6.98 -12.19
N VAL A 109 -7.94 8.10 -12.21
CA VAL A 109 -7.09 8.49 -11.08
C VAL A 109 -7.94 8.92 -9.89
N VAL A 110 -9.03 9.67 -10.11
CA VAL A 110 -9.98 10.03 -9.03
C VAL A 110 -10.57 8.78 -8.38
N PHE A 111 -11.11 7.83 -9.17
CA PHE A 111 -11.64 6.58 -8.63
C PHE A 111 -10.56 5.76 -7.91
N PHE A 112 -9.37 5.67 -8.49
CA PHE A 112 -8.26 4.94 -7.90
C PHE A 112 -7.88 5.52 -6.53
N GLU A 113 -7.75 6.85 -6.39
CA GLU A 113 -7.42 7.50 -5.12
C GLU A 113 -8.50 7.26 -4.05
N VAL A 114 -9.77 7.30 -4.41
CA VAL A 114 -10.86 7.01 -3.48
C VAL A 114 -10.78 5.57 -2.99
N VAL A 115 -10.61 4.61 -3.92
CA VAL A 115 -10.50 3.19 -3.59
C VAL A 115 -9.25 2.93 -2.76
N LEU A 116 -8.08 3.46 -3.16
CA LEU A 116 -6.80 3.29 -2.47
C LEU A 116 -6.88 3.74 -1.01
N ASN A 117 -7.46 4.93 -0.77
CA ASN A 117 -7.59 5.45 0.60
C ASN A 117 -8.63 4.66 1.41
N GLY A 118 -9.74 4.26 0.80
CA GLY A 118 -10.75 3.41 1.44
C GLY A 118 -10.17 2.03 1.82
N MET A 119 -9.44 1.40 0.91
CA MET A 119 -8.79 0.11 1.16
C MET A 119 -7.66 0.20 2.18
N ALA A 120 -6.93 1.32 2.25
CA ALA A 120 -5.96 1.54 3.33
C ALA A 120 -6.61 1.44 4.71
N LEU A 121 -7.78 2.05 4.89
CA LEU A 121 -8.52 1.97 6.15
C LEU A 121 -9.12 0.57 6.38
N PHE A 122 -9.67 -0.05 5.34
CA PHE A 122 -10.26 -1.38 5.42
C PHE A 122 -9.23 -2.45 5.76
N ASN A 123 -8.09 -2.49 5.07
CA ASN A 123 -7.05 -3.50 5.26
C ASN A 123 -6.44 -3.46 6.67
N HIS A 124 -6.34 -2.27 7.25
CA HIS A 124 -5.82 -2.09 8.61
C HIS A 124 -6.90 -2.15 9.69
N ALA A 125 -8.18 -2.27 9.30
CA ALA A 125 -9.24 -2.33 10.29
C ALA A 125 -9.09 -3.56 11.20
N ASN A 126 -9.27 -3.38 12.50
CA ASN A 126 -9.40 -4.49 13.44
C ASN A 126 -10.79 -5.13 13.32
N LEU A 127 -11.07 -5.61 12.10
CA LEU A 127 -12.35 -6.20 11.70
C LEU A 127 -12.22 -7.70 11.62
N ARG A 128 -13.04 -8.42 12.36
CA ARG A 128 -13.16 -9.88 12.27
C ARG A 128 -14.30 -10.24 11.33
N MET A 129 -13.96 -10.74 10.17
CA MET A 129 -14.93 -11.29 9.23
C MET A 129 -15.19 -12.78 9.49
N THR A 130 -16.35 -13.29 9.07
CA THR A 130 -16.55 -14.75 9.04
C THR A 130 -15.59 -15.38 8.04
N LYS A 131 -15.08 -16.58 8.34
CA LYS A 131 -14.14 -17.30 7.47
C LYS A 131 -14.67 -17.48 6.05
N THR A 132 -15.99 -17.59 5.88
CA THR A 132 -16.61 -17.72 4.56
C THR A 132 -16.54 -16.40 3.78
N VAL A 133 -16.90 -15.28 4.39
CA VAL A 133 -16.84 -13.95 3.76
C VAL A 133 -15.39 -13.61 3.40
N ASP A 134 -14.47 -13.76 4.35
CA ASP A 134 -13.05 -13.51 4.11
C ASP A 134 -12.52 -14.36 2.94
N ARG A 135 -12.80 -15.66 2.92
CA ARG A 135 -12.36 -16.58 1.85
C ARG A 135 -12.82 -16.14 0.46
N TRP A 136 -14.05 -15.64 0.33
CA TRP A 136 -14.57 -15.20 -0.97
C TRP A 136 -14.01 -13.82 -1.36
N LEU A 137 -13.91 -12.89 -0.42
CA LEU A 137 -13.39 -11.54 -0.68
C LEU A 137 -11.94 -11.56 -1.14
N ARG A 138 -11.09 -12.39 -0.53
CA ARG A 138 -9.65 -12.45 -0.87
C ARG A 138 -9.34 -12.99 -2.27
N TRP A 139 -10.34 -13.48 -3.00
CA TRP A 139 -10.19 -13.75 -4.44
C TRP A 139 -10.13 -12.48 -5.28
N ILE A 140 -10.64 -11.37 -4.77
CA ILE A 140 -10.74 -10.11 -5.50
C ILE A 140 -9.93 -9.03 -4.79
N VAL A 141 -10.18 -8.80 -3.50
CA VAL A 141 -9.58 -7.71 -2.73
C VAL A 141 -8.72 -8.23 -1.58
N VAL A 142 -7.77 -7.42 -1.17
CA VAL A 142 -7.00 -7.67 0.05
C VAL A 142 -7.92 -7.50 1.25
N THR A 143 -7.90 -8.48 2.16
CA THR A 143 -8.72 -8.47 3.36
C THR A 143 -7.90 -8.08 4.60
N PRO A 144 -8.55 -7.63 5.68
CA PRO A 144 -7.85 -7.33 6.94
C PRO A 144 -7.00 -8.49 7.45
N ASP A 145 -7.47 -9.73 7.34
CA ASP A 145 -6.72 -10.90 7.79
C ASP A 145 -5.49 -11.19 6.90
N MET A 146 -5.59 -10.94 5.58
CA MET A 146 -4.42 -11.01 4.68
C MET A 146 -3.37 -9.96 5.07
N HIS A 147 -3.81 -8.73 5.27
CA HIS A 147 -2.92 -7.61 5.56
C HIS A 147 -2.35 -7.68 6.99
N ARG A 148 -3.13 -8.21 7.95
CA ARG A 148 -2.63 -8.50 9.30
C ARG A 148 -1.49 -9.52 9.28
N THR A 149 -1.58 -10.56 8.45
CA THR A 149 -0.49 -11.52 8.27
C THR A 149 0.78 -10.84 7.77
N HIS A 150 0.65 -9.88 6.84
CA HIS A 150 1.73 -9.06 6.34
C HIS A 150 2.39 -8.17 7.43
N HIS A 151 1.68 -7.79 8.48
CA HIS A 151 2.21 -7.03 9.62
C HIS A 151 2.82 -7.90 10.73
N SER A 152 2.99 -9.20 10.51
CA SER A 152 3.62 -10.13 11.47
C SER A 152 5.08 -9.74 11.76
N VAL A 153 5.54 -10.05 12.97
CA VAL A 153 6.97 -9.98 13.34
C VAL A 153 7.82 -11.00 12.58
N LEU A 154 7.22 -12.07 12.07
CA LEU A 154 7.92 -13.13 11.32
C LEU A 154 8.20 -12.69 9.90
N VAL A 155 9.46 -12.72 9.49
CA VAL A 155 9.91 -12.23 8.18
C VAL A 155 9.19 -12.92 7.03
N ASP A 156 9.00 -14.24 7.08
CA ASP A 156 8.34 -15.01 6.02
C ASP A 156 6.82 -14.77 5.94
N GLU A 157 6.22 -14.18 6.97
CA GLU A 157 4.84 -13.70 6.95
C GLU A 157 4.76 -12.25 6.51
N ARG A 158 5.67 -11.42 7.00
CA ARG A 158 5.78 -10.00 6.63
C ARG A 158 6.12 -9.82 5.16
N ASP A 159 6.97 -10.66 4.60
CA ASP A 159 7.37 -10.61 3.20
C ASP A 159 6.42 -11.43 2.29
N ALA A 160 5.12 -11.39 2.60
CA ALA A 160 4.01 -11.95 1.85
C ALA A 160 2.83 -10.97 1.83
N ASN A 161 1.81 -11.21 0.99
CA ASN A 161 0.57 -10.42 0.90
C ASN A 161 0.85 -8.91 0.68
N PHE A 162 1.60 -8.59 -0.35
CA PHE A 162 1.94 -7.21 -0.73
C PHE A 162 0.81 -6.46 -1.44
N GLY A 163 -0.26 -7.15 -1.85
CA GLY A 163 -1.43 -6.53 -2.46
C GLY A 163 -1.99 -5.40 -1.61
N PHE A 164 -2.57 -4.38 -2.28
CA PHE A 164 -3.15 -3.24 -1.57
C PHE A 164 -4.67 -3.16 -1.78
N ASN A 165 -5.14 -3.05 -3.03
CA ASN A 165 -6.56 -3.14 -3.33
C ASN A 165 -6.91 -4.55 -3.82
N LEU A 166 -6.27 -5.00 -4.93
CA LEU A 166 -6.50 -6.29 -5.52
C LEU A 166 -5.53 -7.34 -4.95
N ALA A 167 -6.06 -8.48 -4.54
CA ALA A 167 -5.27 -9.64 -4.09
C ALA A 167 -4.64 -10.41 -5.27
N TRP A 168 -5.02 -10.11 -6.51
CA TRP A 168 -4.61 -10.83 -7.72
C TRP A 168 -3.10 -10.87 -7.91
N TRP A 169 -2.40 -9.81 -7.53
CA TRP A 169 -0.95 -9.70 -7.67
C TRP A 169 -0.22 -10.70 -6.76
N ASP A 170 -0.71 -10.92 -5.55
CA ASP A 170 -0.13 -11.90 -4.64
C ASP A 170 -0.27 -13.32 -5.19
N TYR A 171 -1.40 -13.63 -5.83
CA TYR A 171 -1.57 -14.93 -6.50
C TYR A 171 -0.67 -15.05 -7.73
N LEU A 172 -0.63 -14.01 -8.57
CA LEU A 172 0.14 -14.02 -9.83
C LEU A 172 1.65 -14.11 -9.58
N PHE A 173 2.15 -13.40 -8.58
CA PHE A 173 3.59 -13.36 -8.26
C PHE A 173 4.00 -14.29 -7.10
N VAL A 174 3.11 -15.18 -6.69
CA VAL A 174 3.37 -16.23 -5.68
C VAL A 174 3.83 -15.63 -4.33
N THR A 175 3.24 -14.50 -3.96
CA THR A 175 3.46 -13.84 -2.67
C THR A 175 2.27 -14.01 -1.72
N TYR A 176 1.24 -14.75 -2.14
CA TYR A 176 0.06 -15.01 -1.32
C TYR A 176 0.35 -15.98 -0.18
N ARG A 177 -0.04 -15.59 1.02
CA ARG A 177 -0.04 -16.42 2.23
C ARG A 177 -1.44 -16.45 2.84
N ALA A 178 -2.01 -17.62 2.95
CA ALA A 178 -3.42 -17.79 3.34
C ALA A 178 -3.69 -17.49 4.82
N ALA A 179 -2.72 -17.76 5.70
CA ALA A 179 -2.85 -17.57 7.14
C ALA A 179 -1.48 -17.43 7.81
N PRO A 180 -1.39 -16.76 8.96
CA PRO A 180 -0.19 -16.76 9.79
C PRO A 180 0.03 -18.14 10.41
N ARG A 181 1.20 -18.36 11.02
CA ARG A 181 1.53 -19.59 11.76
C ARG A 181 0.71 -19.74 13.03
N GLU A 182 0.51 -18.62 13.71
CA GLU A 182 -0.35 -18.52 14.88
C GLU A 182 -1.75 -18.03 14.49
N THR A 183 -2.69 -18.02 15.41
CA THR A 183 -4.00 -17.39 15.14
C THR A 183 -3.85 -15.87 15.07
N HIS A 184 -4.79 -15.19 14.39
CA HIS A 184 -4.79 -13.73 14.30
C HIS A 184 -4.88 -13.02 15.66
N GLU A 185 -5.35 -13.72 16.70
CA GLU A 185 -5.42 -13.21 18.07
C GLU A 185 -4.10 -13.40 18.85
N GLN A 186 -3.27 -14.36 18.46
CA GLN A 186 -2.05 -14.74 19.16
C GLN A 186 -0.78 -14.26 18.46
N MET A 187 -0.86 -13.99 17.15
CA MET A 187 0.29 -13.54 16.38
C MET A 187 0.83 -12.21 16.91
N ALA A 188 2.15 -12.11 17.01
CA ALA A 188 2.80 -10.86 17.35
C ALA A 188 2.92 -9.96 16.10
N LEU A 189 2.47 -8.72 16.25
CA LEU A 189 2.57 -7.67 15.21
C LEU A 189 3.77 -6.76 15.47
N GLY A 190 4.23 -6.06 14.47
CA GLY A 190 5.29 -5.07 14.59
C GLY A 190 6.67 -5.59 14.17
N LEU A 191 7.72 -5.00 14.71
CA LEU A 191 9.11 -5.34 14.41
C LEU A 191 9.75 -6.07 15.61
N PRO A 192 10.53 -7.16 15.36
CA PRO A 192 11.12 -7.94 16.46
C PRO A 192 12.09 -7.10 17.31
N GLY A 193 12.83 -6.17 16.69
CA GLY A 193 13.79 -5.30 17.36
C GLY A 193 13.22 -4.04 18.02
N MET A 194 11.91 -3.76 17.90
CA MET A 194 11.24 -2.55 18.40
C MET A 194 9.92 -2.92 19.08
N ARG A 195 9.98 -3.21 20.39
CA ARG A 195 8.81 -3.68 21.15
C ARG A 195 8.31 -2.69 22.21
N GLN A 196 9.04 -1.59 22.41
CA GLN A 196 8.66 -0.58 23.41
C GLN A 196 7.77 0.49 22.78
N ILE A 197 6.69 0.87 23.47
CA ILE A 197 5.76 1.93 23.04
C ILE A 197 6.51 3.25 22.75
N SER A 198 7.52 3.59 23.57
CA SER A 198 8.36 4.77 23.36
C SER A 198 9.15 4.76 22.04
N GLU A 199 9.47 3.59 21.51
CA GLU A 199 10.17 3.42 20.23
C GLU A 199 9.20 3.45 19.05
N CYS A 200 8.07 2.76 19.20
CA CYS A 200 7.11 2.53 18.12
C CYS A 200 6.07 3.64 17.98
N CYS A 201 5.65 4.31 19.07
CA CYS A 201 4.48 5.17 19.07
C CYS A 201 4.78 6.65 19.34
N HIS A 202 6.01 7.01 19.73
CA HIS A 202 6.38 8.42 19.89
C HIS A 202 6.83 9.02 18.55
N LEU A 203 6.19 10.09 18.12
CA LEU A 203 6.44 10.73 16.82
C LEU A 203 7.92 11.00 16.53
N PRO A 204 8.74 11.58 17.46
CA PRO A 204 10.17 11.76 17.21
C PRO A 204 10.91 10.44 16.96
N SER A 205 10.57 9.38 17.71
CA SER A 205 11.15 8.06 17.53
C SER A 205 10.78 7.46 16.17
N MET A 206 9.52 7.59 15.78
CA MET A 206 8.99 7.13 14.48
C MET A 206 9.70 7.84 13.32
N LEU A 207 9.85 9.16 13.37
CA LEU A 207 10.54 9.94 12.34
C LEU A 207 12.04 9.65 12.30
N ALA A 208 12.65 9.21 13.39
CA ALA A 208 14.05 8.83 13.45
C ALA A 208 14.31 7.38 12.97
N MET A 209 13.27 6.55 12.78
CA MET A 209 13.42 5.13 12.40
C MET A 209 14.31 4.90 11.18
N PRO A 210 14.18 5.62 10.05
CA PRO A 210 15.01 5.39 8.88
C PRO A 210 16.50 5.52 9.13
N PHE A 211 16.89 6.28 10.14
CA PHE A 211 18.29 6.60 10.47
C PHE A 211 18.88 5.69 11.55
N ARG A 212 18.07 4.89 12.23
CA ARG A 212 18.54 3.94 13.24
C ARG A 212 19.01 2.64 12.60
N LYS A 213 20.11 2.08 13.13
CA LYS A 213 20.51 0.71 12.82
C LYS A 213 19.58 -0.23 13.60
N THR A 214 18.97 -1.17 12.90
CA THR A 214 18.17 -2.24 13.50
C THR A 214 18.54 -3.54 12.79
N ASN A 215 18.41 -4.64 13.49
CA ASN A 215 18.65 -5.99 12.98
C ASN A 215 17.28 -6.62 12.61
N ASP A 216 16.49 -5.90 11.79
CA ASP A 216 15.17 -6.37 11.34
C ASP A 216 15.28 -7.25 10.10
#